data_d563a3443270344ff5155ffc33ac5e65
#
_entry.id   d563a3443270344ff5155ffc33ac5e65
#
_cell.length_a   1.000
_cell.length_b   1.000
_cell.length_c   1.000
_cell.angle_alpha   90.00
_cell.angle_beta   90.00
_cell.angle_gamma   90.00
#
_symmetry.space_group_name_H-M   'P 1'
#
loop_
_entity.id
_entity.type
_entity.pdbx_description
1 polymer ?
#
loop_
_entity_poly.entity_id
_entity_poly.type
_entity_poly.pdbx_seq_one_letter_code
_entity_poly.pdbx_strand_id
1 'polypeptide(L)'
;MEDDSFIFIVIFLHHVRRMRLNVMKPRRCLFITTKSFFTMKKDFELTGTDRNVDVSLPVNWCFCFDDGCKLAEKCFRRFAAVHLAGGRQSGMAVFRGMGDDGVCDFFLEKRIERQAWGMDKLFEKVFYNDARSIRKALLGMLGNKGGYYRYNRGEKYLSATQQERVRAVFRRYGYERVEFGHYVDRYWLGD
;
A
#
# COMPACT_ATOMS: atom_id res chain seq x y z
N MET A 1 -34.34 38.99 32.23
CA MET A 1 -34.44 37.85 31.26
C MET A 1 -33.55 38.22 30.11
N GLU A 2 -32.27 38.08 30.33
CA GLU A 2 -31.22 38.39 29.32
C GLU A 2 -30.11 37.36 29.46
N ASP A 3 -29.86 36.71 28.35
CA ASP A 3 -28.57 36.17 27.89
C ASP A 3 -27.93 34.95 28.52
N ASP A 4 -28.62 33.80 28.42
CA ASP A 4 -27.96 32.48 28.46
C ASP A 4 -27.42 31.99 27.13
N SER A 5 -27.67 32.72 26.04
CA SER A 5 -27.23 32.31 24.67
C SER A 5 -25.79 32.62 24.36
N PHE A 6 -25.14 33.55 25.05
CA PHE A 6 -23.76 33.94 24.77
C PHE A 6 -22.72 32.99 25.40
N ILE A 7 -23.05 32.32 26.48
CA ILE A 7 -22.13 31.41 27.18
C ILE A 7 -21.93 30.11 26.41
N PHE A 8 -22.96 29.63 25.70
CA PHE A 8 -22.85 28.41 24.88
C PHE A 8 -21.95 28.57 23.65
N ILE A 9 -21.93 29.74 23.03
CA ILE A 9 -21.09 30.02 21.83
C ILE A 9 -19.62 30.09 22.21
N VAL A 10 -19.26 30.65 23.37
CA VAL A 10 -17.87 30.79 23.82
C VAL A 10 -17.29 29.44 24.23
N ILE A 11 -18.08 28.55 24.85
CA ILE A 11 -17.61 27.20 25.19
C ILE A 11 -17.42 26.34 23.95
N PHE A 12 -18.25 26.48 22.92
CA PHE A 12 -18.11 25.73 21.66
C PHE A 12 -16.88 26.17 20.91
N LEU A 13 -16.53 27.45 20.85
CA LEU A 13 -15.33 27.97 20.20
C LEU A 13 -14.03 27.60 20.95
N HIS A 14 -14.07 27.42 22.26
CA HIS A 14 -12.92 26.99 23.06
C HIS A 14 -12.62 25.48 22.90
N HIS A 15 -13.65 24.66 22.64
CA HIS A 15 -13.48 23.23 22.44
C HIS A 15 -12.94 22.89 21.04
N VAL A 16 -13.31 23.69 20.02
CA VAL A 16 -12.83 23.52 18.64
C VAL A 16 -11.34 23.93 18.50
N ARG A 17 -10.82 24.83 19.34
CA ARG A 17 -9.39 25.23 19.29
C ARG A 17 -8.41 24.19 19.83
N ARG A 18 -8.87 23.08 20.43
CA ARG A 18 -8.00 22.02 20.94
C ARG A 18 -7.91 20.78 20.05
N MET A 19 -8.69 20.70 18.97
CA MET A 19 -8.43 19.74 17.90
C MET A 19 -7.27 20.24 17.05
N ARG A 20 -6.05 19.86 17.41
CA ARG A 20 -4.92 19.93 16.47
C ARG A 20 -5.27 19.02 15.30
N LEU A 21 -5.77 19.62 14.23
CA LEU A 21 -5.76 18.99 12.90
C LEU A 21 -4.30 18.71 12.56
N ASN A 22 -3.86 17.49 12.79
CA ASN A 22 -2.62 17.01 12.20
C ASN A 22 -2.88 16.94 10.69
N VAL A 23 -2.66 18.07 10.01
CA VAL A 23 -2.60 18.13 8.56
C VAL A 23 -1.35 17.37 8.16
N MET A 24 -1.50 16.08 7.94
CA MET A 24 -0.45 15.23 7.38
C MET A 24 -0.28 15.56 5.90
N LYS A 25 0.99 15.67 5.46
CA LYS A 25 1.45 15.98 4.10
C LYS A 25 0.63 15.33 2.99
N PRO A 26 0.50 15.96 1.78
CA PRO A 26 -0.41 15.54 0.71
C PRO A 26 0.02 14.19 0.13
N ARG A 27 -0.55 13.13 0.58
CA ARG A 27 -0.61 11.73 0.10
C ARG A 27 -1.28 10.80 1.11
N ARG A 28 -1.98 11.33 2.12
CA ARG A 28 -2.59 10.49 3.17
C ARG A 28 -4.08 10.78 3.30
N CYS A 29 -4.86 9.74 3.25
CA CYS A 29 -6.30 9.78 3.45
C CYS A 29 -6.69 10.26 4.86
N LEU A 30 -7.83 10.91 5.01
CA LEU A 30 -8.37 11.32 6.31
C LEU A 30 -8.77 10.10 7.15
N PHE A 31 -8.42 10.10 8.42
CA PHE A 31 -8.70 9.00 9.35
C PHE A 31 -10.06 9.20 10.02
N ILE A 32 -10.99 8.30 9.80
CA ILE A 32 -12.17 8.14 10.66
C ILE A 32 -11.98 6.83 11.42
N THR A 33 -11.56 6.93 12.69
CA THR A 33 -11.29 5.75 13.51
C THR A 33 -12.51 5.31 14.28
N THR A 34 -13.00 4.11 14.01
CA THR A 34 -13.59 3.26 15.04
C THR A 34 -12.80 1.96 15.08
N LYS A 35 -12.33 1.58 16.26
CA LYS A 35 -11.55 0.36 16.50
C LYS A 35 -12.39 -0.87 16.21
N SER A 36 -12.05 -1.64 15.20
CA SER A 36 -12.38 -3.06 15.15
C SER A 36 -11.38 -3.80 14.28
N PHE A 37 -10.65 -4.74 14.86
CA PHE A 37 -9.83 -5.72 14.18
C PHE A 37 -10.75 -6.78 13.56
N PHE A 38 -10.71 -6.93 12.26
CA PHE A 38 -11.34 -8.09 11.62
C PHE A 38 -10.48 -8.59 10.48
N THR A 39 -9.96 -9.79 10.66
CA THR A 39 -9.26 -10.54 9.61
C THR A 39 -10.33 -11.34 8.86
N MET A 40 -10.72 -10.91 7.66
CA MET A 40 -11.54 -11.71 6.77
C MET A 40 -10.70 -12.23 5.61
N LYS A 41 -10.41 -13.54 5.63
CA LYS A 41 -10.26 -14.30 4.39
C LYS A 41 -11.68 -14.53 3.87
N LYS A 42 -12.02 -13.98 2.74
CA LYS A 42 -13.22 -14.34 1.99
C LYS A 42 -12.79 -14.53 0.55
N ASP A 43 -12.95 -15.76 0.09
CA ASP A 43 -12.82 -16.14 -1.31
C ASP A 43 -13.87 -15.34 -2.09
N PHE A 44 -13.42 -14.34 -2.84
CA PHE A 44 -14.27 -13.51 -3.69
C PHE A 44 -14.04 -13.92 -5.13
N GLU A 45 -15.06 -14.45 -5.78
CA GLU A 45 -15.03 -14.76 -7.20
C GLU A 45 -15.00 -13.47 -8.03
N LEU A 46 -13.82 -13.16 -8.54
CA LEU A 46 -13.63 -12.15 -9.60
C LEU A 46 -14.11 -12.75 -10.93
N THR A 47 -15.03 -12.10 -11.58
CA THR A 47 -15.48 -12.48 -12.94
C THR A 47 -14.48 -11.95 -13.97
N GLY A 48 -13.92 -12.83 -14.80
CA GLY A 48 -13.02 -12.44 -15.90
C GLY A 48 -11.58 -12.91 -15.72
N THR A 49 -10.67 -12.29 -16.45
CA THR A 49 -9.21 -12.58 -16.49
C THR A 49 -8.49 -12.40 -15.14
N ASP A 50 -9.15 -11.80 -14.15
CA ASP A 50 -8.59 -11.47 -12.85
C ASP A 50 -8.70 -12.60 -11.80
N ARG A 51 -9.24 -13.77 -12.15
CA ARG A 51 -9.56 -14.85 -11.19
C ARG A 51 -8.39 -15.47 -10.45
N ASN A 52 -7.16 -15.28 -10.94
CA ASN A 52 -5.95 -15.88 -10.36
C ASN A 52 -4.99 -14.84 -9.75
N VAL A 53 -5.41 -13.57 -9.64
CA VAL A 53 -4.56 -12.52 -9.09
C VAL A 53 -4.77 -12.43 -7.58
N ASP A 54 -3.71 -12.66 -6.81
CA ASP A 54 -3.78 -12.50 -5.36
C ASP A 54 -3.99 -11.01 -4.99
N VAL A 55 -5.06 -10.73 -4.27
CA VAL A 55 -5.42 -9.38 -3.85
C VAL A 55 -5.55 -9.31 -2.34
N SER A 56 -4.45 -8.99 -1.67
CA SER A 56 -4.49 -8.64 -0.25
C SER A 56 -4.24 -7.15 -0.06
N LEU A 57 -5.26 -6.41 0.38
CA LEU A 57 -5.14 -4.99 0.65
C LEU A 57 -4.61 -4.74 2.07
N PRO A 58 -3.73 -3.73 2.26
CA PRO A 58 -3.35 -3.27 3.59
C PRO A 58 -4.57 -2.91 4.45
N VAL A 59 -4.44 -3.06 5.77
CA VAL A 59 -5.52 -2.75 6.72
C VAL A 59 -5.97 -1.28 6.60
N ASN A 60 -5.02 -0.38 6.37
CA ASN A 60 -5.24 1.05 6.20
C ASN A 60 -5.41 1.46 4.73
N TRP A 61 -5.91 0.56 3.88
CA TRP A 61 -6.15 0.90 2.48
C TRP A 61 -7.21 1.98 2.33
N CYS A 62 -6.92 2.95 1.46
CA CYS A 62 -7.82 4.06 1.18
C CYS A 62 -8.63 3.77 -0.08
N PHE A 63 -9.93 3.62 0.06
CA PHE A 63 -10.87 3.39 -1.04
C PHE A 63 -11.31 4.70 -1.69
N CYS A 64 -11.79 4.63 -2.93
CA CYS A 64 -12.41 5.76 -3.61
C CYS A 64 -13.84 5.40 -4.03
N PHE A 65 -14.83 6.16 -3.57
CA PHE A 65 -16.25 5.95 -3.87
C PHE A 65 -16.82 7.02 -4.83
N ASP A 66 -15.95 7.79 -5.47
CA ASP A 66 -16.36 8.83 -6.43
C ASP A 66 -16.80 8.20 -7.77
N ASP A 67 -18.10 8.11 -7.99
CA ASP A 67 -18.70 7.56 -9.20
C ASP A 67 -18.56 8.49 -10.42
N GLY A 68 -18.42 9.79 -10.18
CA GLY A 68 -18.27 10.81 -11.22
C GLY A 68 -16.83 10.99 -11.72
N CYS A 69 -15.87 10.25 -11.17
CA CYS A 69 -14.46 10.41 -11.50
C CYS A 69 -14.15 9.95 -12.93
N LYS A 70 -13.59 10.82 -13.76
CA LYS A 70 -13.17 10.51 -15.15
C LYS A 70 -12.09 9.42 -15.23
N LEU A 71 -11.34 9.20 -14.14
CA LEU A 71 -10.27 8.20 -14.04
C LEU A 71 -10.76 6.89 -13.39
N ALA A 72 -12.04 6.75 -13.08
CA ALA A 72 -12.60 5.64 -12.30
C ALA A 72 -12.23 4.26 -12.87
N GLU A 73 -12.34 4.06 -14.17
CA GLU A 73 -12.08 2.78 -14.84
C GLU A 73 -10.62 2.33 -14.75
N LYS A 74 -9.68 3.30 -14.75
CA LYS A 74 -8.23 3.04 -14.68
C LYS A 74 -7.68 3.07 -13.25
N CYS A 75 -8.52 3.44 -12.27
CA CYS A 75 -8.10 3.64 -10.88
C CYS A 75 -8.28 2.39 -10.03
N PHE A 76 -7.18 1.87 -9.49
CA PHE A 76 -7.23 0.70 -8.60
C PHE A 76 -7.95 0.99 -7.28
N ARG A 77 -7.91 2.22 -6.74
CA ARG A 77 -8.67 2.57 -5.51
C ARG A 77 -10.18 2.51 -5.72
N ARG A 78 -10.66 2.90 -6.91
CA ARG A 78 -12.07 2.76 -7.30
C ARG A 78 -12.44 1.30 -7.53
N PHE A 79 -11.62 0.55 -8.27
CA PHE A 79 -11.77 -0.89 -8.45
C PHE A 79 -11.86 -1.62 -7.10
N ALA A 80 -10.95 -1.31 -6.18
CA ALA A 80 -10.95 -1.90 -4.85
C ALA A 80 -12.20 -1.54 -4.03
N ALA A 81 -12.72 -0.32 -4.17
CA ALA A 81 -13.96 0.10 -3.50
C ALA A 81 -15.16 -0.71 -3.97
N VAL A 82 -15.28 -0.96 -5.27
CA VAL A 82 -16.40 -1.71 -5.85
C VAL A 82 -16.29 -3.20 -5.55
N HIS A 83 -15.09 -3.78 -5.70
CA HIS A 83 -14.93 -5.23 -5.72
C HIS A 83 -14.35 -5.83 -4.44
N LEU A 84 -13.60 -5.05 -3.65
CA LEU A 84 -12.83 -5.56 -2.52
C LEU A 84 -13.23 -4.96 -1.16
N ALA A 85 -14.11 -3.95 -1.14
CA ALA A 85 -14.59 -3.34 0.10
C ALA A 85 -15.69 -4.17 0.79
N GLY A 86 -16.26 -5.15 0.11
CA GLY A 86 -17.39 -5.94 0.59
C GLY A 86 -17.16 -6.55 1.98
N GLY A 87 -18.13 -6.34 2.89
CA GLY A 87 -18.08 -6.83 4.27
C GLY A 87 -17.27 -5.98 5.25
N ARG A 88 -16.60 -4.92 4.80
CA ARG A 88 -15.95 -3.95 5.70
C ARG A 88 -16.98 -2.97 6.25
N GLN A 89 -17.05 -2.86 7.57
CA GLN A 89 -17.94 -1.91 8.26
C GLN A 89 -17.32 -0.52 8.42
N SER A 90 -15.99 -0.40 8.31
CA SER A 90 -15.25 0.86 8.44
C SER A 90 -13.97 0.82 7.61
N GLY A 91 -13.46 2.00 7.26
CA GLY A 91 -12.23 2.12 6.49
C GLY A 91 -11.90 3.56 6.14
N MET A 92 -10.80 3.74 5.39
CA MET A 92 -10.38 5.04 4.87
C MET A 92 -10.93 5.26 3.47
N ALA A 93 -11.34 6.48 3.16
CA ALA A 93 -11.88 6.84 1.86
C ALA A 93 -11.31 8.15 1.33
N VAL A 94 -11.21 8.24 0.02
CA VAL A 94 -11.04 9.50 -0.71
C VAL A 94 -12.43 10.06 -0.96
N PHE A 95 -12.73 11.24 -0.45
CA PHE A 95 -14.05 11.87 -0.61
C PHE A 95 -14.18 12.62 -1.95
N ARG A 96 -13.12 13.22 -2.42
CA ARG A 96 -13.06 13.89 -3.71
C ARG A 96 -11.62 13.79 -4.21
N GLY A 97 -11.41 12.93 -5.20
CA GLY A 97 -10.06 12.59 -5.65
C GLY A 97 -9.51 13.52 -6.71
N MET A 98 -10.39 14.23 -7.44
CA MET A 98 -10.01 15.03 -8.59
C MET A 98 -10.12 16.52 -8.27
N GLY A 99 -9.03 17.27 -8.48
CA GLY A 99 -9.01 18.71 -8.46
C GLY A 99 -9.68 19.32 -9.70
N ASP A 100 -9.83 20.64 -9.73
CA ASP A 100 -10.42 21.38 -10.86
C ASP A 100 -9.58 21.25 -12.15
N ASP A 101 -8.29 20.95 -12.00
CA ASP A 101 -7.33 20.65 -13.07
C ASP A 101 -7.48 19.26 -13.71
N GLY A 102 -8.37 18.42 -13.19
CA GLY A 102 -8.57 17.05 -13.65
C GLY A 102 -7.51 16.06 -13.17
N VAL A 103 -6.60 16.47 -12.28
CA VAL A 103 -5.58 15.63 -11.66
C VAL A 103 -6.08 15.08 -10.32
N CYS A 104 -5.77 13.83 -10.04
CA CYS A 104 -6.10 13.18 -8.78
C CYS A 104 -4.83 12.75 -8.06
N ASP A 105 -4.52 13.36 -6.92
CA ASP A 105 -3.35 13.03 -6.10
C ASP A 105 -3.40 11.60 -5.54
N PHE A 106 -4.59 11.02 -5.47
CA PHE A 106 -4.82 9.67 -4.98
C PHE A 106 -4.95 8.64 -6.11
N PHE A 107 -4.77 9.05 -7.37
CA PHE A 107 -4.84 8.13 -8.49
C PHE A 107 -3.80 7.01 -8.33
N LEU A 108 -4.25 5.79 -8.49
CA LEU A 108 -3.41 4.61 -8.53
C LEU A 108 -3.84 3.76 -9.72
N GLU A 109 -2.94 3.61 -10.67
CA GLU A 109 -3.23 2.86 -11.89
C GLU A 109 -3.58 1.39 -11.57
N LYS A 110 -4.69 0.91 -12.16
CA LYS A 110 -5.06 -0.51 -12.09
C LYS A 110 -4.18 -1.31 -13.05
N ARG A 111 -3.10 -1.88 -12.53
CA ARG A 111 -2.21 -2.76 -13.29
C ARG A 111 -1.79 -3.97 -12.47
N ILE A 112 -1.57 -5.07 -13.17
CA ILE A 112 -0.98 -6.29 -12.60
C ILE A 112 0.52 -6.21 -12.78
N GLU A 113 1.26 -6.61 -11.76
CA GLU A 113 2.71 -6.64 -11.74
C GLU A 113 3.19 -8.00 -11.23
N ARG A 114 4.21 -8.55 -11.89
CA ARG A 114 4.87 -9.77 -11.44
C ARG A 114 5.79 -9.45 -10.27
N GLN A 115 5.36 -9.78 -9.07
CA GLN A 115 6.09 -9.58 -7.83
C GLN A 115 6.89 -10.83 -7.45
N ALA A 116 7.95 -10.66 -6.66
CA ALA A 116 8.85 -11.75 -6.29
C ALA A 116 9.05 -11.85 -4.79
N TRP A 117 9.35 -13.06 -4.32
CA TRP A 117 9.76 -13.35 -2.96
C TRP A 117 10.70 -14.56 -2.90
N GLY A 118 11.26 -14.88 -1.73
CA GLY A 118 12.22 -15.98 -1.61
C GLY A 118 13.63 -15.54 -1.97
N MET A 119 14.33 -14.99 -1.00
CA MET A 119 15.67 -14.39 -1.20
C MET A 119 16.79 -15.44 -1.20
N ASP A 120 16.53 -16.66 -0.73
CA ASP A 120 17.59 -17.68 -0.56
C ASP A 120 18.16 -18.13 -1.91
N LYS A 121 17.31 -18.27 -2.93
CA LYS A 121 17.73 -18.66 -4.29
C LYS A 121 18.73 -17.69 -4.92
N LEU A 122 18.67 -16.41 -4.55
CA LEU A 122 19.61 -15.39 -5.04
C LEU A 122 21.07 -15.71 -4.68
N PHE A 123 21.30 -16.49 -3.59
CA PHE A 123 22.61 -16.78 -3.06
C PHE A 123 23.18 -18.15 -3.48
N GLU A 124 22.43 -18.97 -4.24
CA GLU A 124 22.85 -20.32 -4.61
C GLU A 124 24.20 -20.35 -5.35
N LYS A 125 24.48 -19.33 -6.17
CA LYS A 125 25.69 -19.24 -6.98
C LYS A 125 26.65 -18.14 -6.51
N VAL A 126 26.47 -17.62 -5.30
CA VAL A 126 27.27 -16.53 -4.74
C VAL A 126 28.41 -17.10 -3.90
N PHE A 127 29.63 -16.64 -4.13
CA PHE A 127 30.78 -17.03 -3.30
C PHE A 127 30.58 -16.59 -1.86
N TYR A 128 31.03 -17.41 -0.92
CA TYR A 128 30.86 -17.22 0.52
C TYR A 128 31.33 -15.83 0.98
N ASN A 129 32.47 -15.37 0.47
CA ASN A 129 33.05 -14.07 0.86
C ASN A 129 32.15 -12.89 0.45
N ASP A 130 31.48 -12.97 -0.69
CA ASP A 130 30.60 -11.92 -1.19
C ASP A 130 29.23 -11.93 -0.52
N ALA A 131 28.75 -13.13 -0.18
CA ALA A 131 27.41 -13.33 0.37
C ALA A 131 27.14 -12.48 1.62
N ARG A 132 28.15 -12.28 2.48
CA ARG A 132 28.03 -11.44 3.69
C ARG A 132 27.82 -9.97 3.34
N SER A 133 28.61 -9.45 2.39
CA SER A 133 28.56 -8.05 1.96
C SER A 133 27.28 -7.75 1.21
N ILE A 134 26.85 -8.63 0.30
CA ILE A 134 25.60 -8.55 -0.43
C ILE A 134 24.42 -8.55 0.56
N ARG A 135 24.41 -9.50 1.50
CA ARG A 135 23.33 -9.58 2.51
C ARG A 135 23.24 -8.31 3.35
N LYS A 136 24.38 -7.73 3.75
CA LYS A 136 24.41 -6.45 4.48
C LYS A 136 23.80 -5.31 3.65
N ALA A 137 24.12 -5.22 2.36
CA ALA A 137 23.54 -4.23 1.45
C ALA A 137 22.03 -4.40 1.29
N LEU A 138 21.55 -5.65 1.13
CA LEU A 138 20.11 -5.94 1.04
C LEU A 138 19.35 -5.62 2.34
N LEU A 139 19.95 -5.89 3.50
CA LEU A 139 19.36 -5.52 4.80
C LEU A 139 19.18 -4.00 4.92
N GLY A 140 20.17 -3.22 4.48
CA GLY A 140 20.07 -1.74 4.46
C GLY A 140 18.99 -1.24 3.51
N MET A 141 18.88 -1.84 2.33
CA MET A 141 17.92 -1.46 1.31
C MET A 141 16.46 -1.82 1.70
N LEU A 142 16.26 -2.97 2.35
CA LEU A 142 14.93 -3.46 2.75
C LEU A 142 14.50 -2.99 4.15
N GLY A 143 15.27 -2.07 4.73
CA GLY A 143 14.98 -1.38 5.97
C GLY A 143 15.61 -2.01 7.23
N ASN A 144 15.57 -3.32 7.37
CA ASN A 144 16.17 -4.02 8.50
C ASN A 144 16.12 -5.55 8.30
N LYS A 145 16.70 -6.29 9.27
CA LYS A 145 16.70 -7.76 9.28
C LYS A 145 15.29 -8.36 9.23
N GLY A 146 14.34 -7.80 9.99
CA GLY A 146 12.95 -8.25 9.97
C GLY A 146 12.29 -8.07 8.62
N GLY A 147 12.49 -6.91 7.94
CA GLY A 147 12.03 -6.65 6.59
C GLY A 147 12.55 -7.67 5.60
N TYR A 148 13.86 -7.93 5.59
CA TYR A 148 14.49 -8.95 4.74
C TYR A 148 13.82 -10.32 4.87
N TYR A 149 13.65 -10.82 6.10
CA TYR A 149 13.04 -12.13 6.32
C TYR A 149 11.56 -12.19 5.95
N ARG A 150 10.83 -11.08 6.01
CA ARG A 150 9.43 -11.02 5.53
C ARG A 150 9.36 -11.22 4.02
N TYR A 151 10.28 -10.62 3.25
CA TYR A 151 10.40 -10.89 1.81
C TYR A 151 10.87 -12.32 1.53
N ASN A 152 11.74 -12.88 2.37
CA ASN A 152 12.22 -14.24 2.20
C ASN A 152 11.10 -15.28 2.40
N ARG A 153 10.22 -15.06 3.39
CA ARG A 153 9.11 -15.98 3.72
C ARG A 153 7.83 -15.73 2.91
N GLY A 154 7.80 -14.76 2.01
CA GLY A 154 6.59 -14.42 1.24
C GLY A 154 5.52 -13.67 2.04
N GLU A 155 5.86 -13.09 3.18
CA GLU A 155 4.97 -12.19 3.91
C GLU A 155 4.91 -10.79 3.28
N LYS A 156 5.93 -10.47 2.48
CA LYS A 156 6.03 -9.29 1.62
C LYS A 156 6.54 -9.68 0.25
N TYR A 157 6.15 -8.92 -0.76
CA TYR A 157 6.52 -9.14 -2.14
C TYR A 157 7.30 -7.94 -2.67
N LEU A 158 8.33 -8.19 -3.47
CA LEU A 158 9.14 -7.17 -4.14
C LEU A 158 8.44 -6.74 -5.42
N SER A 159 8.19 -5.45 -5.59
CA SER A 159 7.75 -4.87 -6.85
C SER A 159 8.83 -5.03 -7.92
N ALA A 160 8.47 -4.84 -9.22
CA ALA A 160 9.44 -4.91 -10.32
C ALA A 160 10.62 -3.94 -10.09
N THR A 161 10.33 -2.72 -9.62
CA THR A 161 11.35 -1.74 -9.26
C THR A 161 12.28 -2.22 -8.15
N GLN A 162 11.71 -2.81 -7.11
CA GLN A 162 12.49 -3.35 -5.99
C GLN A 162 13.33 -4.57 -6.41
N GLN A 163 12.79 -5.44 -7.26
CA GLN A 163 13.54 -6.57 -7.85
C GLN A 163 14.77 -6.08 -8.60
N GLU A 164 14.63 -5.02 -9.41
CA GLU A 164 15.74 -4.44 -10.15
C GLU A 164 16.80 -3.82 -9.24
N ARG A 165 16.39 -3.16 -8.17
CA ARG A 165 17.32 -2.67 -7.14
C ARG A 165 18.09 -3.82 -6.46
N VAL A 166 17.41 -4.94 -6.17
CA VAL A 166 18.08 -6.15 -5.65
C VAL A 166 19.09 -6.68 -6.66
N ARG A 167 18.71 -6.86 -7.93
CA ARG A 167 19.63 -7.31 -8.99
C ARG A 167 20.83 -6.39 -9.15
N ALA A 168 20.62 -5.07 -9.05
CA ALA A 168 21.70 -4.09 -9.13
C ALA A 168 22.73 -4.24 -8.00
N VAL A 169 22.32 -4.67 -6.80
CA VAL A 169 23.27 -5.00 -5.73
C VAL A 169 24.15 -6.18 -6.14
N PHE A 170 23.58 -7.27 -6.67
CA PHE A 170 24.32 -8.44 -7.10
C PHE A 170 25.30 -8.13 -8.27
N ARG A 171 24.86 -7.31 -9.25
CA ARG A 171 25.73 -6.89 -10.37
C ARG A 171 26.99 -6.16 -9.93
N ARG A 172 26.96 -5.41 -8.83
CA ARG A 172 28.16 -4.74 -8.28
C ARG A 172 29.23 -5.73 -7.84
N TYR A 173 28.88 -7.00 -7.59
CA TYR A 173 29.78 -8.07 -7.23
C TYR A 173 30.03 -9.06 -8.38
N GLY A 174 29.63 -8.70 -9.63
CA GLY A 174 29.84 -9.52 -10.81
C GLY A 174 28.79 -10.61 -11.06
N TYR A 175 27.69 -10.63 -10.32
CA TYR A 175 26.61 -11.59 -10.50
C TYR A 175 25.50 -11.01 -11.39
N GLU A 176 25.61 -11.25 -12.71
CA GLU A 176 24.69 -10.72 -13.71
C GLU A 176 23.30 -11.36 -13.67
N ARG A 177 23.23 -12.65 -13.38
CA ARG A 177 22.00 -13.44 -13.43
C ARG A 177 21.67 -14.01 -12.06
N VAL A 178 20.70 -13.38 -11.41
CA VAL A 178 20.14 -13.87 -10.16
C VAL A 178 18.62 -14.00 -10.28
N GLU A 179 18.07 -15.03 -9.68
CA GLU A 179 16.65 -15.36 -9.73
C GLU A 179 16.07 -15.42 -8.31
N PHE A 180 14.85 -14.95 -8.16
CA PHE A 180 14.10 -15.10 -6.92
C PHE A 180 13.53 -16.52 -6.82
N GLY A 181 13.25 -16.96 -5.60
CA GLY A 181 12.68 -18.28 -5.37
C GLY A 181 11.30 -18.44 -5.97
N HIS A 182 10.47 -17.40 -5.88
CA HIS A 182 9.08 -17.45 -6.28
C HIS A 182 8.63 -16.14 -6.92
N TYR A 183 7.62 -16.25 -7.81
CA TYR A 183 6.96 -15.13 -8.45
C TYR A 183 5.45 -15.27 -8.33
N VAL A 184 4.75 -14.15 -8.24
CA VAL A 184 3.29 -14.09 -8.17
C VAL A 184 2.80 -12.83 -8.89
N ASP A 185 1.71 -12.96 -9.63
CA ASP A 185 1.06 -11.82 -10.27
C ASP A 185 0.09 -11.18 -9.28
N ARG A 186 0.26 -9.88 -9.00
CA ARG A 186 -0.52 -9.12 -8.05
C ARG A 186 -0.82 -7.73 -8.58
N TYR A 187 -1.90 -7.13 -8.09
CA TYR A 187 -2.12 -5.71 -8.34
C TYR A 187 -1.01 -4.87 -7.71
N TRP A 188 -0.52 -3.91 -8.47
CA TRP A 188 0.43 -2.92 -7.98
C TRP A 188 -0.28 -1.95 -7.02
N LEU A 189 0.25 -1.81 -5.81
CA LEU A 189 -0.34 -1.00 -4.74
C LEU A 189 0.41 0.32 -4.47
N GLY A 190 1.35 0.66 -5.33
CA GLY A 190 2.32 1.74 -5.12
C GLY A 190 3.61 1.24 -4.46
N ASP A 191 4.71 1.95 -4.67
CA ASP A 191 6.02 1.70 -4.05
C ASP A 191 6.15 2.39 -2.68
#